data_55c4cf8f8232c91eaa057171732973a3
#
_entry.id   55c4cf8f8232c91eaa057171732973a3
#
_cell.length_a   1.000
_cell.length_b   1.000
_cell.length_c   1.000
_cell.angle_alpha   90.00
_cell.angle_beta   90.00
_cell.angle_gamma   90.00
#
_symmetry.space_group_name_H-M   'P 1'
#
loop_
_entity.id
_entity.type
_entity.pdbx_description
1 polymer ?
#
loop_
_entity_poly.entity_id
_entity_poly.type
_entity_poly.pdbx_seq_one_letter_code
_entity_poly.pdbx_strand_id
1 'polypeptide(L)'
;MKKSLLALALIAALPASALADNWMMRVRAIDIAPDVKSSSLAGLDVSSEWVPEIDFTYFVAPNIGVELILGTARHEATLNGASLGKLSHLPPTLTLQYHFNPTPTIKPYVGAGVNYTRFYNVDLAPGLSVGKNSFGGALQAGVDIAVTKNGYINLDVKKIWIDTDVKNNGVKLTNLEINPVVWGIGYGFRF
;
A
#
# COMPACT_ATOMS: atom_id res chain seq x y z
N MET A 1 5.33 -21.61 7.40
CA MET A 1 6.28 -20.48 7.41
C MET A 1 7.49 -20.61 6.46
N LYS A 2 7.55 -21.56 5.50
CA LYS A 2 8.72 -21.76 4.60
C LYS A 2 8.47 -21.37 3.13
N LYS A 3 7.30 -20.78 2.78
CA LYS A 3 6.94 -20.45 1.38
C LYS A 3 7.11 -18.98 1.02
N SER A 4 7.36 -18.08 1.99
CA SER A 4 7.46 -16.62 1.74
C SER A 4 8.88 -16.13 1.41
N LEU A 5 9.92 -16.95 1.64
CA LEU A 5 11.32 -16.58 1.38
C LEU A 5 11.75 -16.77 -0.09
N LEU A 6 10.99 -17.53 -0.89
CA LEU A 6 11.34 -17.78 -2.30
C LEU A 6 10.97 -16.62 -3.23
N ALA A 7 10.06 -15.75 -2.85
CA ALA A 7 9.64 -14.61 -3.69
C ALA A 7 10.69 -13.49 -3.75
N LEU A 8 11.56 -13.38 -2.73
CA LEU A 8 12.60 -12.33 -2.70
C LEU A 8 13.80 -12.62 -3.62
N ALA A 9 14.02 -13.88 -3.99
CA ALA A 9 15.20 -14.29 -4.76
C ALA A 9 15.05 -14.15 -6.30
N LEU A 10 13.82 -13.97 -6.83
CA LEU A 10 13.58 -13.91 -8.28
C LEU A 10 13.79 -12.51 -8.88
N ILE A 11 13.93 -11.47 -8.06
CA ILE A 11 14.01 -10.06 -8.51
C ILE A 11 15.44 -9.68 -8.95
N ALA A 12 16.45 -10.47 -8.59
CA ALA A 12 17.86 -10.19 -8.89
C ALA A 12 18.32 -10.54 -10.32
N ALA A 13 17.46 -11.08 -11.19
CA ALA A 13 17.84 -11.66 -12.48
C ALA A 13 17.30 -10.95 -13.72
N LEU A 14 16.79 -9.72 -13.61
CA LEU A 14 16.43 -8.95 -14.81
C LEU A 14 17.68 -8.34 -15.43
N PRO A 15 17.95 -8.55 -16.73
CA PRO A 15 19.10 -7.95 -17.39
C PRO A 15 18.94 -6.41 -17.42
N ALA A 16 19.78 -5.73 -16.66
CA ALA A 16 19.79 -4.26 -16.50
C ALA A 16 20.21 -3.47 -17.76
N SER A 17 20.29 -4.11 -18.92
CA SER A 17 21.01 -3.56 -20.09
C SER A 17 20.14 -2.96 -21.18
N ALA A 18 18.84 -2.74 -20.97
CA ALA A 18 17.97 -2.22 -22.04
C ALA A 18 16.97 -1.14 -21.62
N LEU A 19 16.95 -0.73 -20.36
CA LEU A 19 16.00 0.29 -19.89
C LEU A 19 16.80 1.54 -19.47
N ALA A 20 16.43 2.69 -20.06
CA ALA A 20 17.03 3.97 -19.71
C ALA A 20 16.96 4.20 -18.18
N ASP A 21 17.94 4.85 -17.57
CA ASP A 21 18.11 5.15 -16.11
C ASP A 21 16.89 5.85 -15.43
N ASN A 22 15.72 5.80 -16.06
CA ASN A 22 14.51 6.49 -15.62
C ASN A 22 13.55 5.61 -14.82
N TRP A 23 13.82 4.32 -14.66
CA TRP A 23 12.97 3.42 -13.90
C TRP A 23 13.58 3.09 -12.55
N MET A 24 12.73 3.04 -11.55
CA MET A 24 13.05 2.51 -10.22
C MET A 24 11.99 1.48 -9.83
N MET A 25 12.43 0.38 -9.27
CA MET A 25 11.56 -0.62 -8.64
C MET A 25 11.92 -0.69 -7.17
N ARG A 26 10.92 -0.78 -6.30
CA ARG A 26 11.13 -1.02 -4.87
C ARG A 26 10.31 -2.22 -4.41
N VAL A 27 10.87 -2.98 -3.48
CA VAL A 27 10.17 -4.03 -2.73
C VAL A 27 10.26 -3.66 -1.27
N ARG A 28 9.11 -3.61 -0.61
CA ARG A 28 8.98 -3.20 0.79
C ARG A 28 8.28 -4.28 1.62
N ALA A 29 8.64 -4.37 2.88
CA ALA A 29 7.76 -4.90 3.92
C ALA A 29 7.00 -3.70 4.48
N ILE A 30 5.67 -3.76 4.46
CA ILE A 30 4.83 -2.67 4.93
C ILE A 30 3.94 -3.13 6.06
N ASP A 31 3.73 -2.25 7.05
CA ASP A 31 2.70 -2.36 8.08
C ASP A 31 1.52 -1.48 7.68
N ILE A 32 0.37 -2.11 7.47
CA ILE A 32 -0.88 -1.42 7.17
C ILE A 32 -1.62 -1.26 8.49
N ALA A 33 -1.67 -0.05 9.03
CA ALA A 33 -2.35 0.32 10.27
C ALA A 33 -3.65 1.08 9.96
N PRO A 34 -4.83 0.43 9.97
CA PRO A 34 -6.11 1.09 9.76
C PRO A 34 -6.42 2.13 10.83
N ASP A 35 -6.99 3.27 10.43
CA ASP A 35 -7.57 4.30 11.29
C ASP A 35 -9.09 4.27 11.10
N VAL A 36 -9.72 3.29 11.75
CA VAL A 36 -11.10 2.90 11.49
C VAL A 36 -12.09 3.89 12.09
N LYS A 37 -13.00 4.39 11.23
CA LYS A 37 -14.16 5.17 11.66
C LYS A 37 -15.42 4.63 11.01
N SER A 38 -16.47 4.55 11.80
CA SER A 38 -17.79 4.11 11.37
C SER A 38 -18.84 5.14 11.78
N SER A 39 -19.76 5.46 10.87
CA SER A 39 -20.79 6.47 11.11
C SER A 39 -21.88 6.01 12.09
N SER A 40 -22.08 4.70 12.27
CA SER A 40 -23.24 4.17 13.02
C SER A 40 -22.93 2.95 13.90
N LEU A 41 -21.75 2.33 13.78
CA LEU A 41 -21.36 1.13 14.51
C LEU A 41 -20.10 1.41 15.35
N ALA A 42 -20.29 1.82 16.60
CA ALA A 42 -19.17 1.96 17.53
C ALA A 42 -18.53 0.60 17.81
N GLY A 43 -17.18 0.56 17.93
CA GLY A 43 -16.43 -0.66 18.22
C GLY A 43 -16.15 -1.55 17.02
N LEU A 44 -16.46 -1.11 15.78
CA LEU A 44 -16.01 -1.76 14.56
C LEU A 44 -14.53 -1.46 14.36
N ASP A 45 -13.71 -2.50 14.11
CA ASP A 45 -12.26 -2.39 13.93
C ASP A 45 -11.74 -3.34 12.85
N VAL A 46 -10.53 -3.06 12.35
CA VAL A 46 -9.85 -3.82 11.29
C VAL A 46 -8.40 -4.04 11.69
N SER A 47 -7.92 -5.28 11.63
CA SER A 47 -6.56 -5.64 12.06
C SER A 47 -5.47 -4.93 11.26
N SER A 48 -4.35 -4.60 11.92
CA SER A 48 -3.10 -4.24 11.22
C SER A 48 -2.43 -5.48 10.67
N GLU A 49 -1.76 -5.35 9.50
CA GLU A 49 -1.12 -6.49 8.83
C GLU A 49 0.21 -6.09 8.20
N TRP A 50 1.22 -6.96 8.40
CA TRP A 50 2.49 -6.86 7.70
C TRP A 50 2.44 -7.66 6.40
N VAL A 51 2.67 -6.97 5.27
CA VAL A 51 2.59 -7.58 3.93
C VAL A 51 3.71 -7.08 3.02
N PRO A 52 4.07 -7.84 1.96
CA PRO A 52 4.95 -7.36 0.92
C PRO A 52 4.22 -6.37 0.01
N GLU A 53 4.96 -5.35 -0.44
CA GLU A 53 4.56 -4.36 -1.44
C GLU A 53 5.64 -4.28 -2.51
N ILE A 54 5.23 -4.05 -3.76
CA ILE A 54 6.11 -3.73 -4.87
C ILE A 54 5.64 -2.44 -5.54
N ASP A 55 6.57 -1.56 -5.90
CA ASP A 55 6.28 -0.40 -6.71
C ASP A 55 7.23 -0.23 -7.89
N PHE A 56 6.73 0.50 -8.87
CA PHE A 56 7.48 0.91 -10.06
C PHE A 56 7.34 2.41 -10.22
N THR A 57 8.45 3.12 -10.20
CA THR A 57 8.52 4.56 -10.43
C THR A 57 9.19 4.86 -11.76
N TYR A 58 8.52 5.61 -12.62
CA TYR A 58 9.09 6.18 -13.83
C TYR A 58 9.40 7.66 -13.63
N PHE A 59 10.66 8.06 -13.81
CA PHE A 59 11.08 9.45 -13.69
C PHE A 59 10.85 10.18 -15.01
N VAL A 60 9.79 11.01 -15.04
CA VAL A 60 9.46 11.87 -16.19
C VAL A 60 10.36 13.10 -16.27
N ALA A 61 11.04 13.43 -15.16
CA ALA A 61 12.08 14.46 -15.04
C ALA A 61 13.04 14.03 -13.91
N PRO A 62 14.22 14.65 -13.78
CA PRO A 62 15.22 14.26 -12.77
C PRO A 62 14.68 14.17 -11.34
N ASN A 63 13.68 14.99 -11.01
CA ASN A 63 13.09 15.12 -9.69
C ASN A 63 11.60 14.73 -9.62
N ILE A 64 11.00 14.33 -10.74
CA ILE A 64 9.56 14.03 -10.80
C ILE A 64 9.37 12.59 -11.24
N GLY A 65 8.79 11.77 -10.36
CA GLY A 65 8.45 10.38 -10.61
C GLY A 65 6.95 10.15 -10.62
N VAL A 66 6.51 9.24 -11.49
CA VAL A 66 5.17 8.65 -11.45
C VAL A 66 5.32 7.23 -10.94
N GLU A 67 4.72 6.93 -9.79
CA GLU A 67 4.84 5.64 -9.11
C GLU A 67 3.52 4.89 -9.15
N LEU A 68 3.59 3.61 -9.51
CA LEU A 68 2.50 2.63 -9.35
C LEU A 68 2.85 1.68 -8.22
N ILE A 69 2.03 1.68 -7.17
CA ILE A 69 2.17 0.85 -5.98
C ILE A 69 1.19 -0.31 -6.06
N LEU A 70 1.69 -1.53 -5.80
CA LEU A 70 0.92 -2.77 -5.82
C LEU A 70 1.20 -3.57 -4.55
N GLY A 71 0.13 -4.01 -3.90
CA GLY A 71 0.18 -4.86 -2.72
C GLY A 71 -1.17 -5.49 -2.48
N THR A 72 -1.22 -6.51 -1.65
CA THR A 72 -2.47 -7.13 -1.22
C THR A 72 -2.37 -7.52 0.24
N ALA A 73 -3.46 -7.32 0.98
CA ALA A 73 -3.55 -7.69 2.38
C ALA A 73 -4.86 -8.41 2.68
N ARG A 74 -4.87 -9.19 3.77
CA ARG A 74 -6.06 -9.82 4.30
C ARG A 74 -6.19 -9.44 5.76
N HIS A 75 -7.26 -8.73 6.08
CA HIS A 75 -7.55 -8.20 7.40
C HIS A 75 -8.68 -8.97 8.07
N GLU A 76 -8.67 -8.98 9.39
CA GLU A 76 -9.80 -9.41 10.21
C GLU A 76 -10.62 -8.19 10.63
N ALA A 77 -11.94 -8.27 10.42
CA ALA A 77 -12.89 -7.29 10.93
C ALA A 77 -13.46 -7.77 12.27
N THR A 78 -13.54 -6.88 13.24
CA THR A 78 -14.10 -7.17 14.58
C THR A 78 -15.12 -6.13 14.98
N LEU A 79 -16.05 -6.51 15.86
CA LEU A 79 -16.99 -5.61 16.50
C LEU A 79 -16.94 -5.84 18.02
N ASN A 80 -16.53 -4.82 18.76
CA ASN A 80 -16.31 -4.90 20.22
C ASN A 80 -15.40 -6.09 20.60
N GLY A 81 -14.37 -6.38 19.76
CA GLY A 81 -13.44 -7.48 19.95
C GLY A 81 -13.93 -8.85 19.46
N ALA A 82 -15.19 -9.00 19.06
CA ALA A 82 -15.70 -10.24 18.48
C ALA A 82 -15.42 -10.25 16.97
N SER A 83 -14.88 -11.36 16.46
CA SER A 83 -14.58 -11.53 15.03
C SER A 83 -15.86 -11.50 14.19
N LEU A 84 -15.89 -10.68 13.16
CA LEU A 84 -16.90 -10.66 12.12
C LEU A 84 -16.47 -11.44 10.89
N GLY A 85 -15.19 -11.85 10.82
CA GLY A 85 -14.61 -12.57 9.70
C GLY A 85 -13.47 -11.82 9.03
N LYS A 86 -13.08 -12.26 7.83
CA LYS A 86 -11.91 -11.74 7.12
C LYS A 86 -12.27 -11.27 5.71
N LEU A 87 -11.50 -10.27 5.25
CA LEU A 87 -11.60 -9.77 3.89
C LEU A 87 -10.22 -9.43 3.35
N SER A 88 -10.05 -9.60 2.05
CA SER A 88 -8.84 -9.19 1.34
C SER A 88 -9.08 -7.94 0.53
N HIS A 89 -8.04 -7.13 0.36
CA HIS A 89 -8.08 -5.99 -0.54
C HIS A 89 -6.81 -5.87 -1.37
N LEU A 90 -6.96 -5.27 -2.54
CA LEU A 90 -5.88 -4.89 -3.45
C LEU A 90 -6.05 -3.39 -3.72
N PRO A 91 -5.19 -2.52 -3.17
CA PRO A 91 -5.26 -1.08 -3.30
C PRO A 91 -4.20 -0.51 -4.28
N PRO A 92 -4.25 -0.79 -5.60
CA PRO A 92 -3.36 -0.10 -6.52
C PRO A 92 -3.44 1.41 -6.31
N THR A 93 -2.27 2.02 -6.17
CA THR A 93 -2.14 3.46 -5.91
C THR A 93 -1.20 4.06 -6.93
N LEU A 94 -1.63 5.14 -7.58
CA LEU A 94 -0.82 5.90 -8.52
C LEU A 94 -0.48 7.24 -7.89
N THR A 95 0.83 7.54 -7.73
CA THR A 95 1.31 8.79 -7.13
C THR A 95 2.20 9.56 -8.09
N LEU A 96 2.15 10.87 -8.00
CA LEU A 96 3.15 11.78 -8.52
C LEU A 96 4.07 12.18 -7.37
N GLN A 97 5.37 11.91 -7.53
CA GLN A 97 6.39 12.17 -6.53
C GLN A 97 7.30 13.31 -6.94
N TYR A 98 7.70 14.11 -5.95
CA TYR A 98 8.82 15.04 -6.07
C TYR A 98 9.98 14.58 -5.20
N HIS A 99 11.13 14.29 -5.82
CA HIS A 99 12.35 13.84 -5.18
C HIS A 99 13.27 15.03 -4.93
N PHE A 100 13.59 15.28 -3.68
CA PHE A 100 14.62 16.23 -3.29
C PHE A 100 15.98 15.52 -3.41
N ASN A 101 16.99 16.23 -3.85
CA ASN A 101 18.35 15.70 -3.95
C ASN A 101 19.33 16.55 -3.11
N PRO A 102 19.15 16.62 -1.77
CA PRO A 102 20.00 17.45 -0.91
C PRO A 102 21.43 16.93 -0.84
N THR A 103 21.62 15.61 -0.97
CA THR A 103 22.93 14.97 -1.05
C THR A 103 22.92 13.80 -2.04
N PRO A 104 24.07 13.32 -2.55
CA PRO A 104 24.14 12.14 -3.39
C PRO A 104 23.60 10.88 -2.71
N THR A 105 23.68 10.80 -1.38
CA THR A 105 23.33 9.61 -0.59
C THR A 105 21.90 9.64 -0.09
N ILE A 106 21.36 10.78 0.32
CA ILE A 106 20.04 10.90 0.96
C ILE A 106 19.10 11.65 0.02
N LYS A 107 18.04 11.01 -0.40
CA LYS A 107 17.06 11.51 -1.38
C LYS A 107 15.65 11.39 -0.81
N PRO A 108 15.21 12.38 -0.01
CA PRO A 108 13.83 12.42 0.47
C PRO A 108 12.88 12.71 -0.69
N TYR A 109 11.63 12.26 -0.54
CA TYR A 109 10.58 12.55 -1.50
C TYR A 109 9.24 12.74 -0.80
N VAL A 110 8.35 13.41 -1.50
CA VAL A 110 6.93 13.52 -1.16
C VAL A 110 6.10 13.18 -2.37
N GLY A 111 4.91 12.65 -2.16
CA GLY A 111 4.01 12.25 -3.22
C GLY A 111 2.56 12.49 -2.88
N ALA A 112 1.75 12.67 -3.91
CA ALA A 112 0.30 12.73 -3.82
C ALA A 112 -0.30 11.97 -5.00
N GLY A 113 -1.46 11.35 -4.80
CA GLY A 113 -2.04 10.55 -5.86
C GLY A 113 -3.43 10.04 -5.57
N VAL A 114 -3.83 9.03 -6.34
CA VAL A 114 -5.14 8.40 -6.29
C VAL A 114 -4.98 6.91 -5.98
N ASN A 115 -5.92 6.41 -5.21
CA ASN A 115 -6.03 5.00 -4.86
C ASN A 115 -7.33 4.43 -5.38
N TYR A 116 -7.26 3.22 -5.94
CA TYR A 116 -8.43 2.41 -6.24
C TYR A 116 -8.31 1.10 -5.48
N THR A 117 -9.19 0.86 -4.52
CA THR A 117 -9.18 -0.37 -3.71
C THR A 117 -10.27 -1.32 -4.19
N ARG A 118 -9.89 -2.57 -4.44
CA ARG A 118 -10.82 -3.67 -4.69
C ARG A 118 -10.83 -4.62 -3.51
N PHE A 119 -12.02 -4.82 -2.93
CA PHE A 119 -12.26 -5.84 -1.90
C PHE A 119 -12.65 -7.17 -2.54
N TYR A 120 -12.07 -8.25 -2.06
CA TYR A 120 -12.30 -9.61 -2.55
C TYR A 120 -12.09 -10.64 -1.43
N ASN A 121 -12.42 -11.92 -1.68
CA ASN A 121 -12.37 -12.98 -0.67
C ASN A 121 -12.99 -12.52 0.66
N VAL A 122 -14.19 -11.96 0.56
CA VAL A 122 -14.96 -11.45 1.70
C VAL A 122 -15.66 -12.64 2.37
N ASP A 123 -15.16 -13.01 3.55
CA ASP A 123 -15.62 -14.12 4.37
C ASP A 123 -16.05 -13.54 5.73
N LEU A 124 -17.25 -13.00 5.75
CA LEU A 124 -17.85 -12.33 6.91
C LEU A 124 -19.01 -13.14 7.46
N ALA A 125 -19.46 -12.82 8.67
CA ALA A 125 -20.62 -13.45 9.30
C ALA A 125 -21.85 -13.44 8.38
N PRO A 126 -22.73 -14.43 8.46
CA PRO A 126 -23.90 -14.57 7.59
C PRO A 126 -24.72 -13.28 7.49
N GLY A 127 -25.06 -12.89 6.26
CA GLY A 127 -25.79 -11.66 5.96
C GLY A 127 -24.93 -10.43 5.81
N LEU A 128 -23.68 -10.41 6.34
CA LEU A 128 -22.78 -9.26 6.21
C LEU A 128 -22.06 -9.24 4.85
N SER A 129 -21.94 -8.07 4.29
CA SER A 129 -21.18 -7.81 3.07
C SER A 129 -20.60 -6.38 3.06
N VAL A 130 -19.58 -6.17 2.23
CA VAL A 130 -18.97 -4.85 2.01
C VAL A 130 -19.07 -4.44 0.55
N GLY A 131 -18.98 -3.15 0.28
CA GLY A 131 -18.82 -2.63 -1.07
C GLY A 131 -17.55 -3.20 -1.70
N LYS A 132 -17.60 -3.52 -3.00
CA LYS A 132 -16.47 -4.20 -3.68
C LYS A 132 -15.33 -3.26 -4.04
N ASN A 133 -15.59 -1.98 -4.16
CA ASN A 133 -14.63 -1.00 -4.67
C ASN A 133 -14.66 0.27 -3.81
N SER A 134 -13.51 0.91 -3.69
CA SER A 134 -13.32 2.24 -3.11
C SER A 134 -12.41 3.05 -4.03
N PHE A 135 -12.62 4.36 -4.07
CA PHE A 135 -11.76 5.29 -4.79
C PHE A 135 -11.44 6.46 -3.86
N GLY A 136 -10.16 6.73 -3.66
CA GLY A 136 -9.73 7.76 -2.73
C GLY A 136 -8.41 8.41 -3.11
N GLY A 137 -7.93 9.28 -2.26
CA GLY A 137 -6.63 9.93 -2.39
C GLY A 137 -5.52 9.15 -1.68
N ALA A 138 -4.28 9.54 -1.97
CA ALA A 138 -3.10 9.09 -1.23
C ALA A 138 -2.11 10.25 -1.07
N LEU A 139 -1.47 10.31 0.10
CA LEU A 139 -0.31 11.15 0.36
C LEU A 139 0.85 10.25 0.82
N GLN A 140 2.06 10.63 0.46
CA GLN A 140 3.25 9.84 0.70
C GLN A 140 4.43 10.75 1.06
N ALA A 141 5.29 10.27 1.96
CA ALA A 141 6.60 10.84 2.21
C ALA A 141 7.59 9.71 2.48
N GLY A 142 8.80 9.85 1.99
CA GLY A 142 9.82 8.83 2.20
C GLY A 142 11.23 9.33 1.93
N VAL A 143 12.19 8.42 2.08
CA VAL A 143 13.60 8.67 1.80
C VAL A 143 14.25 7.44 1.17
N ASP A 144 14.97 7.66 0.08
CA ASP A 144 15.87 6.69 -0.53
C ASP A 144 17.29 6.99 -0.08
N ILE A 145 17.94 6.05 0.60
CA ILE A 145 19.32 6.13 1.08
C ILE A 145 20.18 5.26 0.17
N ALA A 146 21.04 5.87 -0.64
CA ALA A 146 21.91 5.17 -1.57
C ALA A 146 22.93 4.30 -0.82
N VAL A 147 22.93 3.00 -1.10
CA VAL A 147 23.89 2.02 -0.56
C VAL A 147 24.80 1.43 -1.63
N THR A 148 24.40 1.53 -2.90
CA THR A 148 25.21 1.24 -4.08
C THR A 148 24.98 2.31 -5.14
N LYS A 149 25.63 2.20 -6.30
CA LYS A 149 25.43 3.13 -7.42
C LYS A 149 23.96 3.24 -7.83
N ASN A 150 23.22 2.13 -7.84
CA ASN A 150 21.83 2.06 -8.29
C ASN A 150 20.87 1.49 -7.24
N GLY A 151 21.37 1.12 -6.05
CA GLY A 151 20.58 0.47 -5.00
C GLY A 151 20.37 1.38 -3.80
N TYR A 152 19.18 1.33 -3.22
CA TYR A 152 18.71 2.22 -2.16
C TYR A 152 18.02 1.43 -1.05
N ILE A 153 18.30 1.77 0.20
CA ILE A 153 17.38 1.45 1.30
C ILE A 153 16.29 2.51 1.30
N ASN A 154 15.03 2.08 1.32
CA ASN A 154 13.88 2.96 1.32
C ASN A 154 13.14 2.88 2.64
N LEU A 155 12.77 4.04 3.17
CA LEU A 155 11.81 4.22 4.26
C LEU A 155 10.66 5.06 3.74
N ASP A 156 9.44 4.66 4.02
CA ASP A 156 8.24 5.25 3.44
C ASP A 156 7.09 5.31 4.45
N VAL A 157 6.28 6.35 4.36
CA VAL A 157 5.00 6.46 5.05
C VAL A 157 3.95 6.97 4.10
N LYS A 158 2.77 6.32 4.11
CA LYS A 158 1.63 6.70 3.27
C LYS A 158 0.38 6.87 4.14
N LYS A 159 -0.43 7.86 3.80
CA LYS A 159 -1.83 7.96 4.21
C LYS A 159 -2.69 7.72 2.99
N ILE A 160 -3.58 6.74 3.07
CA ILE A 160 -4.49 6.37 1.99
C ILE A 160 -5.92 6.56 2.50
N TRP A 161 -6.80 7.15 1.69
CA TRP A 161 -8.21 7.27 2.01
C TRP A 161 -8.97 6.14 1.33
N ILE A 162 -9.56 5.27 2.14
CA ILE A 162 -10.32 4.09 1.70
C ILE A 162 -11.60 4.04 2.54
N ASP A 163 -12.74 3.95 1.87
CA ASP A 163 -14.03 3.77 2.52
C ASP A 163 -14.84 2.66 1.83
N THR A 164 -15.78 2.08 2.55
CA THR A 164 -16.69 1.08 1.99
C THR A 164 -18.01 1.05 2.76
N ASP A 165 -19.08 0.67 2.07
CA ASP A 165 -20.37 0.43 2.70
C ASP A 165 -20.43 -0.97 3.31
N VAL A 166 -20.77 -1.05 4.58
CA VAL A 166 -21.12 -2.30 5.26
C VAL A 166 -22.63 -2.52 5.16
N LYS A 167 -23.03 -3.71 4.72
CA LYS A 167 -24.42 -4.08 4.50
C LYS A 167 -24.77 -5.36 5.25
N ASN A 168 -26.03 -5.47 5.69
CA ASN A 168 -26.62 -6.70 6.21
C ASN A 168 -27.85 -7.07 5.37
N ASN A 169 -27.85 -8.27 4.78
CA ASN A 169 -28.89 -8.74 3.88
C ASN A 169 -29.25 -7.73 2.77
N GLY A 170 -28.19 -7.04 2.24
CA GLY A 170 -28.33 -6.04 1.19
C GLY A 170 -28.70 -4.64 1.67
N VAL A 171 -29.07 -4.45 2.93
CA VAL A 171 -29.38 -3.14 3.50
C VAL A 171 -28.12 -2.51 4.07
N LYS A 172 -27.81 -1.25 3.69
CA LYS A 172 -26.67 -0.51 4.21
C LYS A 172 -26.84 -0.24 5.71
N LEU A 173 -25.89 -0.70 6.52
CA LEU A 173 -25.82 -0.43 7.96
C LEU A 173 -25.02 0.82 8.27
N THR A 174 -23.85 0.95 7.64
CA THR A 174 -22.93 2.06 7.92
C THR A 174 -21.98 2.27 6.73
N ASN A 175 -21.36 3.43 6.66
CA ASN A 175 -20.12 3.63 5.92
C ASN A 175 -18.93 3.37 6.86
N LEU A 176 -17.95 2.63 6.40
CA LEU A 176 -16.73 2.28 7.10
C LEU A 176 -15.56 2.99 6.42
N GLU A 177 -14.96 3.93 7.10
CA GLU A 177 -13.69 4.54 6.71
C GLU A 177 -12.54 3.74 7.32
N ILE A 178 -11.64 3.26 6.50
CA ILE A 178 -10.48 2.44 6.91
C ILE A 178 -9.23 3.32 7.02
N ASN A 179 -9.08 4.25 6.09
CA ASN A 179 -8.08 5.32 6.03
C ASN A 179 -6.71 4.97 6.63
N PRO A 180 -6.02 3.90 6.18
CA PRO A 180 -4.82 3.41 6.84
C PRO A 180 -3.66 4.41 6.77
N VAL A 181 -2.81 4.36 7.81
CA VAL A 181 -1.42 4.80 7.73
C VAL A 181 -0.59 3.56 7.44
N VAL A 182 0.27 3.65 6.44
CA VAL A 182 1.12 2.54 5.97
C VAL A 182 2.57 2.93 6.15
N TRP A 183 3.31 2.15 6.95
CA TRP A 183 4.75 2.30 7.15
C TRP A 183 5.48 1.24 6.35
N GLY A 184 6.56 1.61 5.69
CA GLY A 184 7.32 0.69 4.85
C GLY A 184 8.82 0.83 5.02
N ILE A 185 9.49 -0.33 4.95
CA ILE A 185 10.93 -0.43 4.80
C ILE A 185 11.24 -1.39 3.66
N GLY A 186 12.21 -1.05 2.83
CA GLY A 186 12.52 -1.91 1.69
C GLY A 186 13.81 -1.57 0.99
N TYR A 187 13.94 -2.19 -0.17
CA TYR A 187 15.07 -1.98 -1.07
C TYR A 187 14.57 -1.55 -2.45
N GLY A 188 15.19 -0.51 -2.97
CA GLY A 188 14.93 0.02 -4.32
C GLY A 188 16.13 -0.17 -5.24
N PHE A 189 15.83 -0.35 -6.51
CA PHE A 189 16.85 -0.44 -7.56
C PHE A 189 16.44 0.44 -8.75
N ARG A 190 17.37 1.29 -9.22
CA ARG A 190 17.18 2.17 -10.38
C ARG A 190 17.89 1.59 -11.60
N PHE A 191 17.23 1.59 -12.74
CA PHE A 191 17.73 1.03 -14.02
C PHE A 191 17.15 1.75 -15.24
#